data_f5b8c0873b8f7b029916ed26f5adf964
#
_entry.id   f5b8c0873b8f7b029916ed26f5adf964
#
_cell.length_a   1.000
_cell.length_b   1.000
_cell.length_c   1.000
_cell.angle_alpha   90.00
_cell.angle_beta   90.00
_cell.angle_gamma   90.00
#
_symmetry.space_group_name_H-M   'P 1'
#
loop_
_entity.id
_entity.type
_entity.pdbx_description
1 polymer ?
#
loop_
_entity_poly.entity_id
_entity_poly.type
_entity_poly.pdbx_seq_one_letter_code
_entity_poly.pdbx_strand_id
1 'polypeptide(L)'
;MPVAAAAAGLRQHHMKLHADQSLALNTVTAYGPGYVEINRVRHEGPLLLMPEGEVRTWQVQDYEALAAGDFEALLPLQAEVVLFGTGPTHRMPHPRLTAPLIRAGVGVEVMDSFAACRTFNILKSEGRRVLAVLLPG
;
A
#
# COMPACT_ATOMS: atom_id res chain seq x y z
N MET A 1 -10.26 -20.63 20.36
CA MET A 1 -9.99 -20.26 19.78
C MET A 1 -10.02 -20.43 19.74
N PRO A 2 -9.86 -20.07 19.61
CA PRO A 2 -9.70 -19.54 19.04
C PRO A 2 -9.92 -19.71 19.09
N VAL A 3 -10.15 -19.99 18.86
CA VAL A 3 -10.12 -19.57 18.19
C VAL A 3 -10.52 -19.47 18.26
N ALA A 4 -10.63 -19.42 18.29
CA ALA A 4 -10.67 -18.99 17.77
C ALA A 4 -11.11 -18.83 18.01
N ALA A 5 -11.07 -18.93 18.13
CA ALA A 5 -11.03 -18.49 17.83
C ALA A 5 -11.36 -18.35 17.96
N ALA A 6 -11.67 -18.48 18.17
CA ALA A 6 -11.49 -18.15 17.84
C ALA A 6 -11.79 -18.05 17.81
N ALA A 7 -12.06 -18.16 17.91
CA ALA A 7 -11.85 -17.89 17.41
C ALA A 7 -12.23 -17.74 17.45
N ALA A 8 -12.52 -17.75 17.56
CA ALA A 8 -12.35 -17.52 17.22
C ALA A 8 -12.58 -17.46 17.31
N GLY A 9 -12.46 -17.53 17.69
CA GLY A 9 -12.25 -17.26 17.15
C GLY A 9 -12.28 -17.24 17.41
N LEU A 10 -12.77 -17.24 17.63
CA LEU A 10 -12.38 -17.20 17.46
C LEU A 10 -12.22 -17.21 17.57
N ARG A 11 -12.44 -16.99 17.38
CA ARG A 11 -11.97 -17.09 17.18
C ARG A 11 -11.66 -17.01 17.54
N GLN A 12 -11.77 -16.82 17.88
CA GLN A 12 -11.23 -16.83 17.94
C GLN A 12 -10.79 -16.69 18.39
N HIS A 13 -10.89 -16.68 19.10
CA HIS A 13 -10.32 -16.59 19.26
C HIS A 13 -9.68 -16.56 19.65
N HIS A 14 -9.35 -16.04 19.64
CA HIS A 14 -8.61 -16.08 19.75
C HIS A 14 -7.83 -16.27 19.87
N MET A 15 -7.46 -16.19 19.53
CA MET A 15 -6.84 -16.32 19.46
C MET A 15 -6.35 -15.96 19.64
N LYS A 16 -5.89 -15.57 19.66
CA LYS A 16 -5.74 -15.07 19.65
C LYS A 16 -5.07 -14.38 19.48
N LEU A 17 -4.61 -14.26 19.39
CA LEU A 17 -4.09 -13.36 19.24
C LEU A 17 -3.30 -12.82 18.28
N HIS A 18 -2.30 -13.02 17.71
CA HIS A 18 -1.52 -12.48 16.62
C HIS A 18 -2.10 -12.73 15.25
N ALA A 19 -2.70 -13.85 15.07
CA ALA A 19 -3.44 -14.15 13.85
C ALA A 19 -4.52 -13.11 13.61
N ASP A 20 -5.17 -12.70 14.66
CA ASP A 20 -6.21 -11.68 14.54
C ASP A 20 -5.64 -10.35 14.09
N GLN A 21 -4.47 -9.98 14.59
CA GLN A 21 -3.82 -8.76 14.15
C GLN A 21 -3.44 -8.81 12.69
N SER A 22 -2.95 -9.95 12.21
CA SER A 22 -2.66 -10.12 10.80
C SER A 22 -3.90 -9.94 9.94
N LEU A 23 -5.04 -10.47 10.41
CA LEU A 23 -6.30 -10.36 9.69
C LEU A 23 -6.82 -8.93 9.68
N ALA A 24 -6.41 -8.11 10.66
CA ALA A 24 -6.82 -6.71 10.72
C ALA A 24 -6.02 -5.83 9.78
N LEU A 25 -4.90 -6.30 9.24
CA LEU A 25 -4.09 -5.53 8.33
C LEU A 25 -4.67 -5.58 6.92
N ASN A 26 -4.54 -4.46 6.21
CA ASN A 26 -4.94 -4.41 4.81
C ASN A 26 -4.12 -5.38 3.98
N THR A 27 -4.80 -6.09 3.09
CA THR A 27 -4.17 -7.08 2.22
C THR A 27 -4.70 -6.87 0.81
N VAL A 28 -3.80 -6.83 -0.17
CA VAL A 28 -4.24 -6.87 -1.56
C VAL A 28 -4.66 -8.31 -1.85
N THR A 29 -5.94 -8.49 -2.16
CA THR A 29 -6.52 -9.82 -2.39
C THR A 29 -6.66 -10.15 -3.87
N ALA A 30 -6.58 -9.15 -4.76
CA ALA A 30 -6.57 -9.35 -6.20
C ALA A 30 -6.17 -8.04 -6.87
N TYR A 31 -5.77 -8.13 -8.12
CA TYR A 31 -5.53 -6.93 -8.93
C TYR A 31 -5.65 -7.30 -10.40
N GLY A 32 -5.90 -6.30 -11.22
CA GLY A 32 -6.00 -6.48 -12.67
C GLY A 32 -6.06 -5.12 -13.34
N PRO A 33 -6.32 -5.09 -14.66
CA PRO A 33 -6.36 -3.84 -15.40
C PRO A 33 -7.37 -2.86 -14.77
N GLY A 34 -6.86 -1.71 -14.31
CA GLY A 34 -7.69 -0.64 -13.80
C GLY A 34 -8.20 -0.80 -12.38
N TYR A 35 -7.86 -1.86 -11.66
CA TYR A 35 -8.37 -2.04 -10.31
C TYR A 35 -7.39 -2.76 -9.39
N VAL A 36 -7.60 -2.54 -8.10
CA VAL A 36 -6.94 -3.28 -7.02
C VAL A 36 -8.02 -3.68 -6.02
N GLU A 37 -8.04 -4.93 -5.62
CA GLU A 37 -8.97 -5.43 -4.62
C GLU A 37 -8.22 -5.51 -3.28
N ILE A 38 -8.75 -4.82 -2.28
CA ILE A 38 -8.15 -4.78 -0.95
C ILE A 38 -9.18 -5.29 0.03
N ASN A 39 -8.83 -6.32 0.79
CA ASN A 39 -9.73 -6.93 1.76
C ASN A 39 -11.05 -7.33 1.10
N ARG A 40 -10.99 -7.85 -0.11
CA ARG A 40 -12.14 -8.30 -0.91
C ARG A 40 -13.02 -7.15 -1.39
N VAL A 41 -12.55 -5.90 -1.34
CA VAL A 41 -13.27 -4.74 -1.86
C VAL A 41 -12.49 -4.16 -3.03
N ARG A 42 -13.17 -3.98 -4.15
CA ARG A 42 -12.57 -3.45 -5.38
C ARG A 42 -12.44 -1.94 -5.31
N HIS A 43 -11.26 -1.45 -5.67
CA HIS A 43 -10.97 -0.02 -5.75
C HIS A 43 -10.46 0.30 -7.15
N GLU A 44 -10.87 1.45 -7.67
CA GLU A 44 -10.41 1.95 -8.97
C GLU A 44 -9.80 3.31 -8.78
N GLY A 45 -8.96 3.73 -9.75
CA GLY A 45 -8.27 5.01 -9.65
C GLY A 45 -7.01 4.96 -8.80
N PRO A 46 -6.32 6.09 -8.68
CA PRO A 46 -5.09 6.16 -7.87
C PRO A 46 -5.39 5.95 -6.39
N LEU A 47 -4.53 5.19 -5.72
CA LEU A 47 -4.76 4.76 -4.34
C LEU A 47 -3.56 5.03 -3.45
N LEU A 48 -3.87 5.30 -2.17
CA LEU A 48 -2.92 5.26 -1.06
C LEU A 48 -3.28 4.09 -0.18
N LEU A 49 -2.33 3.21 0.08
CA LEU A 49 -2.56 1.99 0.84
C LEU A 49 -1.48 1.81 1.89
N MET A 50 -1.89 1.68 3.14
CA MET A 50 -1.00 1.35 4.26
C MET A 50 -1.48 0.08 4.94
N PRO A 51 -0.63 -0.59 5.75
CA PRO A 51 -1.07 -1.79 6.47
C PRO A 51 -2.28 -1.55 7.35
N GLU A 52 -2.42 -0.36 7.93
CA GLU A 52 -3.52 -0.03 8.83
C GLU A 52 -4.25 1.19 8.30
N GLY A 53 -5.53 1.29 8.65
CA GLY A 53 -6.34 2.43 8.29
C GLY A 53 -7.08 2.23 6.99
N GLU A 54 -7.86 3.24 6.63
CA GLU A 54 -8.68 3.17 5.43
C GLU A 54 -7.85 3.32 4.18
N VAL A 55 -8.26 2.64 3.12
CA VAL A 55 -7.73 2.88 1.79
C VAL A 55 -8.20 4.27 1.35
N ARG A 56 -7.28 5.08 0.83
CA ARG A 56 -7.62 6.44 0.41
C ARG A 56 -7.34 6.63 -1.07
N THR A 57 -8.05 7.58 -1.65
CA THR A 57 -7.74 8.03 -3.01
C THR A 57 -6.46 8.86 -2.95
N TRP A 58 -5.53 8.58 -3.87
CA TRP A 58 -4.38 9.45 -4.07
C TRP A 58 -4.85 10.61 -4.97
N GLN A 59 -4.69 11.84 -4.51
CA GLN A 59 -5.25 13.02 -5.18
C GLN A 59 -4.35 13.44 -6.33
N VAL A 60 -4.18 12.55 -7.30
CA VAL A 60 -3.40 12.80 -8.52
C VAL A 60 -4.23 12.34 -9.70
N GLN A 61 -3.95 12.89 -10.87
CA GLN A 61 -4.71 12.58 -12.06
C GLN A 61 -4.13 11.39 -12.82
N ASP A 62 -2.84 11.51 -13.19
CA ASP A 62 -2.14 10.44 -13.91
C ASP A 62 -0.65 10.66 -13.72
N TYR A 63 0.14 9.79 -14.36
CA TYR A 63 1.59 9.84 -14.24
C TYR A 63 2.16 11.17 -14.72
N GLU A 64 1.67 11.67 -15.85
CA GLU A 64 2.20 12.89 -16.45
C GLU A 64 1.94 14.13 -15.61
N ALA A 65 0.90 14.12 -14.81
CA ALA A 65 0.54 15.27 -13.98
C ALA A 65 1.26 15.27 -12.62
N LEU A 66 2.07 14.26 -12.32
CA LEU A 66 2.74 14.17 -11.03
C LEU A 66 3.74 15.30 -10.84
N ALA A 67 3.78 15.82 -9.62
CA ALA A 67 4.71 16.86 -9.21
C ALA A 67 5.35 16.47 -7.88
N ALA A 68 6.46 17.12 -7.53
CA ALA A 68 7.15 16.84 -6.28
C ALA A 68 6.23 17.01 -5.07
N GLY A 69 5.30 17.97 -5.12
CA GLY A 69 4.36 18.20 -4.03
C GLY A 69 3.46 17.00 -3.76
N ASP A 70 3.16 16.19 -4.77
CA ASP A 70 2.34 14.99 -4.58
C ASP A 70 3.05 13.97 -3.70
N PHE A 71 4.38 13.91 -3.79
CA PHE A 71 5.18 13.01 -2.95
C PHE A 71 5.48 13.64 -1.60
N GLU A 72 5.73 14.95 -1.57
CA GLU A 72 5.95 15.64 -0.31
C GLU A 72 4.74 15.50 0.62
N ALA A 73 3.54 15.52 0.05
CA ALA A 73 2.30 15.39 0.82
C ALA A 73 2.18 14.03 1.52
N LEU A 74 3.02 13.06 1.19
CA LEU A 74 3.02 11.75 1.82
C LEU A 74 3.82 11.73 3.13
N LEU A 75 4.65 12.73 3.38
CA LEU A 75 5.52 12.75 4.56
C LEU A 75 4.77 12.60 5.89
N PRO A 76 3.61 13.24 6.10
CA PRO A 76 2.89 13.09 7.36
C PRO A 76 2.46 11.66 7.67
N LEU A 77 2.41 10.78 6.66
CA LEU A 77 2.03 9.38 6.88
C LEU A 77 3.13 8.56 7.54
N GLN A 78 4.35 9.09 7.57
CA GLN A 78 5.47 8.52 8.33
C GLN A 78 5.80 7.07 7.93
N ALA A 79 5.75 6.78 6.64
CA ALA A 79 6.16 5.49 6.13
C ALA A 79 7.69 5.37 6.19
N GLU A 80 8.19 4.16 6.42
CA GLU A 80 9.63 3.92 6.28
C GLU A 80 10.00 3.63 4.84
N VAL A 81 9.06 3.12 4.05
CA VAL A 81 9.27 2.86 2.63
C VAL A 81 8.00 3.18 1.86
N VAL A 82 8.15 3.85 0.73
CA VAL A 82 7.07 4.13 -0.20
C VAL A 82 7.29 3.28 -1.45
N LEU A 83 6.28 2.51 -1.81
CA LEU A 83 6.25 1.78 -3.07
C LEU A 83 5.46 2.63 -4.06
N PHE A 84 6.12 3.06 -5.12
CA PHE A 84 5.44 3.83 -6.16
C PHE A 84 5.11 2.90 -7.33
N GLY A 85 3.81 2.59 -7.47
CA GLY A 85 3.30 1.80 -8.58
C GLY A 85 2.97 2.71 -9.75
N THR A 86 3.67 2.55 -10.85
CA THR A 86 3.66 3.49 -11.97
C THR A 86 2.58 3.18 -13.01
N GLY A 87 1.67 2.26 -12.73
CA GLY A 87 0.64 1.87 -13.68
C GLY A 87 0.93 0.50 -14.27
N PRO A 88 0.43 0.23 -15.50
CA PRO A 88 0.55 -1.11 -16.08
C PRO A 88 1.99 -1.49 -16.45
N THR A 89 2.88 -0.50 -16.59
CA THR A 89 4.29 -0.75 -16.92
C THR A 89 5.18 0.04 -15.99
N HIS A 90 6.40 -0.46 -15.80
CA HIS A 90 7.41 0.25 -15.02
C HIS A 90 7.84 1.51 -15.77
N ARG A 91 7.82 2.66 -15.08
CA ARG A 91 8.27 3.92 -15.62
C ARG A 91 9.16 4.58 -14.58
N MET A 92 10.30 5.10 -15.01
CA MET A 92 11.26 5.73 -14.08
C MET A 92 10.95 7.21 -13.97
N PRO A 93 10.48 7.70 -12.80
CA PRO A 93 10.17 9.11 -12.64
C PRO A 93 11.44 9.95 -12.58
N HIS A 94 11.31 11.23 -12.93
CA HIS A 94 12.41 12.17 -12.74
C HIS A 94 12.76 12.21 -11.24
N PRO A 95 14.06 12.20 -10.91
CA PRO A 95 14.48 12.19 -9.48
C PRO A 95 13.89 13.30 -8.64
N ARG A 96 13.58 14.47 -9.24
CA ARG A 96 13.00 15.59 -8.47
C ARG A 96 11.63 15.24 -7.88
N LEU A 97 10.92 14.28 -8.47
CA LEU A 97 9.59 13.93 -7.96
C LEU A 97 9.67 13.26 -6.60
N THR A 98 10.61 12.33 -6.43
CA THR A 98 10.74 11.57 -5.19
C THR A 98 11.73 12.19 -4.22
N ALA A 99 12.44 13.24 -4.62
CA ALA A 99 13.45 13.87 -3.78
C ALA A 99 12.93 14.28 -2.40
N PRO A 100 11.71 14.82 -2.23
CA PRO A 100 11.23 15.17 -0.88
C PRO A 100 11.23 14.00 0.08
N LEU A 101 10.85 12.81 -0.41
CA LEU A 101 10.82 11.61 0.42
C LEU A 101 12.24 11.15 0.74
N ILE A 102 13.11 11.12 -0.25
CA ILE A 102 14.47 10.65 -0.09
C ILE A 102 15.23 11.56 0.89
N ARG A 103 15.06 12.87 0.77
CA ARG A 103 15.69 13.82 1.69
C ARG A 103 15.23 13.63 3.13
N ALA A 104 14.01 13.14 3.31
CA ALA A 104 13.46 12.89 4.65
C ALA A 104 13.84 11.50 5.19
N GLY A 105 14.66 10.75 4.45
CA GLY A 105 15.11 9.43 4.89
C GLY A 105 14.12 8.31 4.59
N VAL A 106 13.11 8.57 3.76
CA VAL A 106 12.13 7.55 3.39
C VAL A 106 12.65 6.77 2.20
N GLY A 107 12.64 5.43 2.28
CA GLY A 107 12.99 4.61 1.14
C GLY A 107 11.92 4.70 0.06
N VAL A 108 12.33 4.75 -1.20
CA VAL A 108 11.40 4.80 -2.32
C VAL A 108 11.76 3.69 -3.30
N GLU A 109 10.79 2.83 -3.60
CA GLU A 109 10.93 1.75 -4.56
C GLU A 109 9.93 1.99 -5.69
N VAL A 110 10.41 2.00 -6.93
CA VAL A 110 9.58 2.27 -8.10
C VAL A 110 9.39 0.99 -8.88
N MET A 111 8.13 0.66 -9.21
CA MET A 111 7.79 -0.55 -9.94
C MET A 111 6.44 -0.37 -10.61
N ASP A 112 6.06 -1.30 -11.50
CA ASP A 112 4.69 -1.27 -12.00
C ASP A 112 3.72 -1.54 -10.85
N SER A 113 2.45 -1.18 -11.07
CA SER A 113 1.47 -1.23 -9.97
C SER A 113 1.17 -2.65 -9.50
N PHE A 114 1.27 -3.64 -10.38
CA PHE A 114 1.00 -5.02 -9.98
C PHE A 114 2.14 -5.55 -9.11
N ALA A 115 3.38 -5.23 -9.47
CA ALA A 115 4.53 -5.57 -8.63
C ALA A 115 4.44 -4.87 -7.28
N ALA A 116 3.97 -3.63 -7.26
CA ALA A 116 3.80 -2.88 -6.00
C ALA A 116 2.77 -3.56 -5.10
N CYS A 117 1.69 -4.09 -5.66
CA CYS A 117 0.70 -4.83 -4.88
C CYS A 117 1.30 -6.06 -4.21
N ARG A 118 2.10 -6.84 -4.95
CA ARG A 118 2.75 -8.03 -4.40
C ARG A 118 3.76 -7.66 -3.33
N THR A 119 4.56 -6.63 -3.60
CA THR A 119 5.59 -6.18 -2.66
C THR A 119 4.95 -5.63 -1.39
N PHE A 120 3.83 -4.91 -1.52
CA PHE A 120 3.11 -4.41 -0.36
C PHE A 120 2.73 -5.56 0.59
N ASN A 121 2.15 -6.62 0.05
CA ASN A 121 1.74 -7.76 0.87
C ASN A 121 2.92 -8.38 1.60
N ILE A 122 4.07 -8.47 0.93
CA ILE A 122 5.27 -9.04 1.55
C ILE A 122 5.76 -8.14 2.69
N LEU A 123 5.92 -6.85 2.42
CA LEU A 123 6.49 -5.94 3.42
C LEU A 123 5.57 -5.74 4.63
N LYS A 124 4.26 -5.65 4.40
CA LYS A 124 3.34 -5.50 5.53
C LYS A 124 3.32 -6.75 6.41
N SER A 125 3.50 -7.93 5.80
CA SER A 125 3.55 -9.16 6.58
C SER A 125 4.84 -9.26 7.40
N GLU A 126 5.87 -8.50 7.03
CA GLU A 126 7.12 -8.40 7.78
C GLU A 126 7.05 -7.31 8.86
N GLY A 127 5.91 -6.67 9.04
CA GLY A 127 5.74 -5.63 10.04
C GLY A 127 6.29 -4.28 9.62
N ARG A 128 6.58 -4.07 8.33
CA ARG A 128 7.15 -2.81 7.84
C ARG A 128 6.07 -1.75 7.71
N ARG A 129 6.45 -0.49 7.98
CA ARG A 129 5.56 0.65 7.74
C ARG A 129 5.67 1.04 6.27
N VAL A 130 4.95 0.30 5.45
CA VAL A 130 4.99 0.48 4.00
C VAL A 130 3.77 1.29 3.54
N LEU A 131 4.01 2.23 2.63
CA LEU A 131 2.94 2.97 1.96
C LEU A 131 3.04 2.65 0.47
N ALA A 132 1.98 2.11 -0.10
CA ALA A 132 1.91 1.94 -1.55
C ALA A 132 1.10 3.09 -2.14
N VAL A 133 1.68 3.79 -3.09
CA VAL A 133 0.98 4.80 -3.88
C VAL A 133 0.88 4.25 -5.30
N LEU A 134 -0.35 3.97 -5.70
CA LEU A 134 -0.62 3.15 -6.88
C LEU A 134 -1.38 3.94 -7.92
N LEU A 135 -0.81 4.05 -9.12
CA LEU A 135 -1.58 4.45 -10.28
C LEU A 135 -2.29 3.22 -10.85
N PRO A 136 -3.44 3.38 -11.51
CA PRO A 136 -4.15 2.24 -12.09
C PRO A 136 -3.27 1.46 -13.06
N GLY A 137 -3.28 0.13 -12.89
CA GLY A 137 -2.51 -0.78 -13.73
C GLY A 137 -3.22 -1.21 -14.99
#